data_444843f39a8fa3070b72d28f2fc85ad7
#
_entry.id   444843f39a8fa3070b72d28f2fc85ad7
#
_cell.length_a   1.000
_cell.length_b   1.000
_cell.length_c   1.000
_cell.angle_alpha   90.00
_cell.angle_beta   90.00
_cell.angle_gamma   90.00
#
_symmetry.space_group_name_H-M   'P 1'
#
loop_
_entity.id
_entity.type
_entity.pdbx_description
1 polymer ?
#
loop_
_entity_poly.entity_id
_entity_poly.type
_entity_poly.pdbx_seq_one_letter_code
_entity_poly.pdbx_strand_id
1 'polypeptide(L)'
;MDLHLSTLVQEYNTRASLPLSYAVGFEVSYRNHYFLMDDLINAADKNMYQDKFYKKNSRTATEQQKQNPQVIPTVSSEYLAEKIRLIQSQAYGKLQIALISTDIENFHYINDKYGYPLGNEILNIVYEEMTAYSLSLFTARFFSDVFISIADVSKQTGDVLREQIQALDQKICDRIRDTYHISFFRTNSGIYLIPNEEVTPETMISCANVARRIAKKLISHTCLYSPEINRQEKM
;
A
#
# COMPACT_ATOMS: atom_id res chain seq x y z
N MET A 1 4.90 -12.46 23.05
CA MET A 1 4.28 -11.37 23.83
C MET A 1 2.74 -11.44 23.77
N ASP A 2 2.14 -11.76 22.65
CA ASP A 2 0.67 -11.84 22.48
C ASP A 2 0.02 -13.01 23.29
N LEU A 3 0.69 -14.17 23.42
CA LEU A 3 0.16 -15.30 24.16
C LEU A 3 -0.04 -15.02 25.67
N HIS A 4 0.80 -14.20 26.26
CA HIS A 4 0.69 -13.86 27.69
C HIS A 4 -0.46 -12.86 27.93
N LEU A 5 -0.60 -11.87 27.06
CA LEU A 5 -1.67 -10.88 27.16
C LEU A 5 -3.05 -11.52 26.91
N SER A 6 -3.16 -12.44 25.94
CA SER A 6 -4.40 -13.15 25.66
C SER A 6 -4.88 -13.99 26.83
N THR A 7 -3.95 -14.67 27.54
CA THR A 7 -4.26 -15.45 28.72
C THR A 7 -4.79 -14.56 29.85
N LEU A 8 -4.12 -13.45 30.14
CA LEU A 8 -4.54 -12.49 31.17
C LEU A 8 -5.93 -11.90 30.90
N VAL A 9 -6.21 -11.54 29.67
CA VAL A 9 -7.53 -11.01 29.28
C VAL A 9 -8.60 -12.10 29.36
N GLN A 10 -8.31 -13.33 29.00
CA GLN A 10 -9.24 -14.44 29.18
C GLN A 10 -9.56 -14.68 30.65
N GLU A 11 -8.54 -14.75 31.52
CA GLU A 11 -8.73 -14.89 32.98
C GLU A 11 -9.55 -13.75 33.57
N TYR A 12 -9.29 -12.50 33.16
CA TYR A 12 -10.10 -11.36 33.57
C TYR A 12 -11.55 -11.52 33.14
N ASN A 13 -11.80 -11.87 31.87
CA ASN A 13 -13.13 -11.98 31.28
C ASN A 13 -13.99 -13.09 31.90
N THR A 14 -13.37 -14.10 32.54
CA THR A 14 -14.14 -15.13 33.26
C THR A 14 -14.82 -14.61 34.53
N ARG A 15 -14.34 -13.47 35.06
CA ARG A 15 -14.79 -12.89 36.34
C ARG A 15 -15.44 -11.51 36.20
N ALA A 16 -15.30 -10.88 35.04
CA ALA A 16 -15.76 -9.50 34.81
C ALA A 16 -17.17 -9.44 34.26
N SER A 17 -17.99 -8.54 34.77
CA SER A 17 -19.31 -8.24 34.21
C SER A 17 -19.24 -7.50 32.88
N LEU A 18 -18.13 -6.81 32.59
CA LEU A 18 -17.84 -6.13 31.33
C LEU A 18 -16.59 -6.74 30.70
N PRO A 19 -16.72 -7.51 29.61
CA PRO A 19 -15.57 -8.18 29.00
C PRO A 19 -14.65 -7.17 28.32
N LEU A 20 -13.34 -7.33 28.55
CA LEU A 20 -12.29 -6.60 27.84
C LEU A 20 -11.99 -7.26 26.49
N SER A 21 -11.76 -6.43 25.49
CA SER A 21 -11.17 -6.85 24.22
C SER A 21 -10.01 -5.92 23.88
N TYR A 22 -9.01 -6.48 23.20
CA TYR A 22 -7.84 -5.71 22.75
C TYR A 22 -7.47 -6.10 21.33
N ALA A 23 -6.79 -5.20 20.64
CA ALA A 23 -6.17 -5.46 19.36
C ALA A 23 -4.68 -5.11 19.44
N VAL A 24 -3.86 -5.87 18.72
CA VAL A 24 -2.40 -5.70 18.71
C VAL A 24 -1.94 -5.53 17.27
N GLY A 25 -1.15 -4.51 17.03
CA GLY A 25 -0.40 -4.32 15.80
C GLY A 25 1.08 -4.21 16.13
N PHE A 26 1.91 -4.80 15.31
CA PHE A 26 3.37 -4.63 15.39
C PHE A 26 3.96 -4.62 13.99
N GLU A 27 5.07 -3.94 13.84
CA GLU A 27 5.90 -3.96 12.65
C GLU A 27 7.36 -4.07 13.08
N VAL A 28 8.18 -4.77 12.30
CA VAL A 28 9.58 -5.06 12.63
C VAL A 28 10.47 -4.35 11.63
N SER A 29 11.34 -3.46 12.14
CA SER A 29 12.41 -2.89 11.34
C SER A 29 13.65 -3.77 11.39
N TYR A 30 14.16 -4.14 10.22
CA TYR A 30 15.44 -4.85 10.08
C TYR A 30 16.56 -3.83 9.82
N ARG A 31 17.79 -4.15 10.26
CA ARG A 31 18.97 -3.24 10.21
C ARG A 31 19.27 -2.62 8.84
N ASN A 32 18.78 -3.21 7.77
CA ASN A 32 19.01 -2.77 6.39
C ASN A 32 17.77 -2.14 5.73
N HIS A 33 16.70 -1.90 6.48
CA HIS A 33 15.48 -1.27 5.98
C HIS A 33 15.38 0.15 6.53
N TYR A 34 15.55 1.15 5.67
CA TYR A 34 15.34 2.55 6.00
C TYR A 34 13.84 2.87 5.98
N PHE A 35 13.11 2.43 7.01
CA PHE A 35 11.80 2.99 7.30
C PHE A 35 11.95 4.19 8.22
N LEU A 36 11.23 5.27 7.92
CA LEU A 36 11.04 6.33 8.90
C LEU A 36 10.20 5.75 10.07
N MET A 37 10.44 6.24 11.28
CA MET A 37 9.69 5.80 12.46
C MET A 37 8.17 5.93 12.24
N ASP A 38 7.73 6.98 11.57
CA ASP A 38 6.32 7.21 11.24
C ASP A 38 5.75 6.13 10.31
N ASP A 39 6.53 5.62 9.35
CA ASP A 39 6.08 4.51 8.48
C ASP A 39 5.90 3.22 9.28
N LEU A 40 6.80 2.94 10.25
CA LEU A 40 6.70 1.78 11.15
C LEU A 40 5.49 1.89 12.10
N ILE A 41 5.27 3.07 12.67
CA ILE A 41 4.11 3.34 13.53
C ILE A 41 2.81 3.17 12.74
N ASN A 42 2.74 3.76 11.55
CA ASN A 42 1.57 3.64 10.68
C ASN A 42 1.30 2.18 10.27
N ALA A 43 2.35 1.40 9.98
CA ALA A 43 2.22 -0.02 9.66
C ALA A 43 1.73 -0.83 10.88
N ALA A 44 2.26 -0.56 12.07
CA ALA A 44 1.83 -1.21 13.31
C ALA A 44 0.38 -0.87 13.67
N ASP A 45 -0.04 0.39 13.53
CA ASP A 45 -1.43 0.82 13.72
C ASP A 45 -2.38 0.11 12.75
N LYS A 46 -1.99 -0.01 11.49
CA LYS A 46 -2.77 -0.74 10.48
C LYS A 46 -2.91 -2.22 10.82
N ASN A 47 -1.85 -2.86 11.29
CA ASN A 47 -1.87 -4.25 11.74
C ASN A 47 -2.78 -4.43 12.97
N MET A 48 -2.79 -3.47 13.89
CA MET A 48 -3.71 -3.44 15.04
C MET A 48 -5.18 -3.36 14.58
N TYR A 49 -5.49 -2.51 13.59
CA TYR A 49 -6.86 -2.41 13.06
C TYR A 49 -7.31 -3.70 12.39
N GLN A 50 -6.42 -4.39 11.68
CA GLN A 50 -6.73 -5.70 11.10
C GLN A 50 -7.02 -6.73 12.19
N ASP A 51 -6.20 -6.82 13.24
CA ASP A 51 -6.42 -7.71 14.38
C ASP A 51 -7.77 -7.42 15.07
N LYS A 52 -8.09 -6.15 15.28
CA LYS A 52 -9.40 -5.72 15.82
C LYS A 52 -10.58 -6.19 14.98
N PHE A 53 -10.45 -6.09 13.66
CA PHE A 53 -11.47 -6.54 12.73
C PHE A 53 -11.66 -8.05 12.77
N TYR A 54 -10.57 -8.83 12.73
CA TYR A 54 -10.63 -10.29 12.82
C TYR A 54 -11.23 -10.74 14.15
N LYS A 55 -10.85 -10.14 15.26
CA LYS A 55 -11.39 -10.47 16.59
C LYS A 55 -12.87 -10.12 16.75
N LYS A 56 -13.33 -9.02 16.13
CA LYS A 56 -14.74 -8.62 16.13
C LYS A 56 -15.60 -9.56 15.28
N ASN A 57 -15.10 -9.98 14.11
CA ASN A 57 -15.84 -10.83 13.17
C ASN A 57 -15.79 -12.31 13.53
N SER A 58 -14.76 -12.79 14.23
CA SER A 58 -14.71 -14.19 14.70
C SER A 58 -15.81 -14.52 15.72
N ARG A 59 -16.43 -13.52 16.34
CA ARG A 59 -17.57 -13.70 17.25
C ARG A 59 -18.93 -13.83 16.54
N THR A 60 -19.01 -13.47 15.24
CA THR A 60 -20.22 -13.53 14.42
C THR A 60 -20.13 -14.51 13.23
N ALA A 61 -18.99 -15.19 13.08
CA ALA A 61 -18.67 -15.98 11.91
C ALA A 61 -19.10 -17.45 12.03
N THR A 62 -20.41 -17.74 12.04
CA THR A 62 -20.86 -19.11 11.75
C THR A 62 -21.60 -19.24 10.43
N GLU A 63 -22.01 -18.18 9.74
CA GLU A 63 -22.83 -18.31 8.51
C GLU A 63 -22.53 -17.34 7.34
N GLN A 64 -21.61 -16.39 7.45
CA GLN A 64 -21.39 -15.35 6.41
C GLN A 64 -20.08 -15.47 5.61
N GLN A 65 -19.29 -16.53 5.75
CA GLN A 65 -18.01 -16.69 5.04
C GLN A 65 -18.11 -17.02 3.54
N LYS A 66 -19.30 -17.08 2.96
CA LYS A 66 -19.49 -17.47 1.54
C LYS A 66 -19.65 -16.30 0.55
N GLN A 67 -19.60 -15.05 0.99
CA GLN A 67 -19.82 -13.88 0.12
C GLN A 67 -18.85 -12.72 0.34
N ASN A 68 -17.63 -12.95 0.89
CA ASN A 68 -16.64 -11.88 0.93
C ASN A 68 -15.97 -11.76 -0.45
N PRO A 69 -15.96 -10.57 -1.09
CA PRO A 69 -15.15 -10.37 -2.28
C PRO A 69 -13.71 -10.73 -1.93
N GLN A 70 -13.06 -11.49 -2.82
CA GLN A 70 -11.73 -12.04 -2.62
C GLN A 70 -10.75 -10.88 -2.36
N VAL A 71 -10.33 -10.72 -1.11
CA VAL A 71 -9.39 -9.65 -0.73
C VAL A 71 -8.03 -9.97 -1.36
N ILE A 72 -7.50 -9.03 -2.11
CA ILE A 72 -6.15 -9.16 -2.68
C ILE A 72 -5.15 -9.30 -1.53
N PRO A 73 -4.39 -10.41 -1.48
CA PRO A 73 -3.44 -10.63 -0.41
C PRO A 73 -2.29 -9.61 -0.50
N THR A 74 -1.80 -9.18 0.66
CA THR A 74 -0.55 -8.42 0.72
C THR A 74 0.65 -9.35 0.50
N VAL A 75 1.65 -8.84 -0.22
CA VAL A 75 2.91 -9.57 -0.41
C VAL A 75 3.93 -9.18 0.67
N SER A 76 4.81 -10.12 1.04
CA SER A 76 5.91 -9.81 1.96
C SER A 76 7.00 -8.97 1.28
N SER A 77 7.81 -8.28 2.09
CA SER A 77 8.95 -7.51 1.61
C SER A 77 9.95 -8.39 0.84
N GLU A 78 10.17 -9.62 1.31
CA GLU A 78 11.09 -10.59 0.69
C GLU A 78 10.58 -11.01 -0.70
N TYR A 79 9.29 -11.34 -0.81
CA TYR A 79 8.66 -11.69 -2.08
C TYR A 79 8.73 -10.54 -3.08
N LEU A 80 8.42 -9.31 -2.62
CA LEU A 80 8.50 -8.12 -3.46
C LEU A 80 9.93 -7.87 -3.93
N ALA A 81 10.92 -7.95 -3.03
CA ALA A 81 12.32 -7.79 -3.37
C ALA A 81 12.81 -8.84 -4.40
N GLU A 82 12.40 -10.10 -4.23
CA GLU A 82 12.72 -11.16 -5.19
C GLU A 82 12.12 -10.88 -6.57
N LYS A 83 10.85 -10.46 -6.63
CA LYS A 83 10.19 -10.08 -7.88
C LYS A 83 10.86 -8.90 -8.57
N ILE A 84 11.23 -7.86 -7.81
CA ILE A 84 11.95 -6.70 -8.34
C ILE A 84 13.29 -7.15 -8.95
N ARG A 85 14.10 -7.96 -8.23
CA ARG A 85 15.39 -8.49 -8.76
C ARG A 85 15.21 -9.30 -10.03
N LEU A 86 14.19 -10.15 -10.08
CA LEU A 86 13.89 -10.97 -11.27
C LEU A 86 13.56 -10.08 -12.46
N ILE A 87 12.67 -9.11 -12.32
CA ILE A 87 12.27 -8.21 -13.40
C ILE A 87 13.46 -7.33 -13.82
N GLN A 88 14.21 -6.79 -12.85
CA GLN A 88 15.40 -6.00 -13.13
C GLN A 88 16.44 -6.79 -13.95
N SER A 89 16.71 -8.04 -13.56
CA SER A 89 17.67 -8.90 -14.29
C SER A 89 17.22 -9.20 -15.71
N GLN A 90 15.93 -9.40 -15.94
CA GLN A 90 15.36 -9.62 -17.26
C GLN A 90 15.33 -8.35 -18.12
N ALA A 91 15.13 -7.19 -17.48
CA ALA A 91 15.10 -5.89 -18.14
C ALA A 91 16.49 -5.31 -18.44
N TYR A 92 17.53 -5.76 -17.72
CA TYR A 92 18.86 -5.18 -17.79
C TYR A 92 19.40 -5.10 -19.22
N GLY A 93 19.76 -3.90 -19.64
CA GLY A 93 20.25 -3.62 -21.01
C GLY A 93 19.20 -3.76 -22.12
N LYS A 94 17.93 -4.03 -21.80
CA LYS A 94 16.84 -4.24 -22.77
C LYS A 94 15.69 -3.27 -22.57
N LEU A 95 15.31 -3.03 -21.34
CA LEU A 95 14.17 -2.21 -20.99
C LEU A 95 14.57 -1.15 -19.97
N GLN A 96 13.96 0.02 -20.08
CA GLN A 96 13.92 1.00 -19.00
C GLN A 96 12.70 0.69 -18.14
N ILE A 97 12.88 0.52 -16.86
CA ILE A 97 11.78 0.21 -15.94
C ILE A 97 11.60 1.31 -14.89
N ALA A 98 10.39 1.45 -14.40
CA ALA A 98 10.06 2.33 -13.28
C ALA A 98 9.36 1.55 -12.18
N LEU A 99 9.60 1.92 -10.92
CA LEU A 99 8.83 1.47 -9.77
C LEU A 99 7.88 2.59 -9.35
N ILE A 100 6.60 2.23 -9.22
CA ILE A 100 5.53 3.14 -8.85
C ILE A 100 4.96 2.67 -7.52
N SER A 101 4.93 3.57 -6.54
CA SER A 101 4.31 3.33 -5.24
C SER A 101 3.06 4.20 -5.13
N THR A 102 1.90 3.57 -4.94
CA THR A 102 0.61 4.26 -4.84
C THR A 102 -0.07 3.92 -3.52
N ASP A 103 -0.61 4.91 -2.82
CA ASP A 103 -1.47 4.70 -1.65
C ASP A 103 -2.84 5.36 -1.81
N ILE A 104 -3.79 4.93 -0.99
CA ILE A 104 -5.11 5.53 -0.90
C ILE A 104 -5.12 6.53 0.25
N GLU A 105 -5.45 7.78 -0.06
CA GLU A 105 -5.50 8.83 0.95
C GLU A 105 -6.63 8.57 1.96
N ASN A 106 -6.29 8.65 3.26
CA ASN A 106 -7.24 8.47 4.36
C ASN A 106 -8.07 7.16 4.28
N PHE A 107 -7.47 6.05 3.82
CA PHE A 107 -8.18 4.78 3.65
C PHE A 107 -8.84 4.27 4.94
N HIS A 108 -8.24 4.52 6.12
CA HIS A 108 -8.85 4.19 7.40
C HIS A 108 -10.20 4.91 7.60
N TYR A 109 -10.32 6.20 7.20
CA TYR A 109 -11.57 6.93 7.28
C TYR A 109 -12.65 6.34 6.37
N ILE A 110 -12.27 5.82 5.20
CA ILE A 110 -13.18 5.10 4.32
C ILE A 110 -13.71 3.85 5.02
N ASN A 111 -12.81 3.04 5.61
CA ASN A 111 -13.20 1.85 6.36
C ASN A 111 -14.10 2.16 7.56
N ASP A 112 -13.79 3.23 8.31
CA ASP A 112 -14.57 3.63 9.48
C ASP A 112 -15.97 4.13 9.10
N LYS A 113 -16.07 4.87 8.00
CA LYS A 113 -17.32 5.48 7.56
C LYS A 113 -18.24 4.53 6.78
N TYR A 114 -17.67 3.69 5.91
CA TYR A 114 -18.41 2.87 4.97
C TYR A 114 -18.27 1.37 5.23
N GLY A 115 -17.39 0.98 6.15
CA GLY A 115 -17.13 -0.40 6.50
C GLY A 115 -16.06 -1.07 5.65
N TYR A 116 -15.45 -2.11 6.22
CA TYR A 116 -14.39 -2.89 5.57
C TYR A 116 -14.81 -3.61 4.27
N PRO A 117 -16.06 -4.10 4.11
CA PRO A 117 -16.48 -4.68 2.83
C PRO A 117 -16.28 -3.71 1.67
N LEU A 118 -16.72 -2.46 1.81
CA LEU A 118 -16.51 -1.45 0.78
C LEU A 118 -15.03 -1.10 0.61
N GLY A 119 -14.27 -1.00 1.70
CA GLY A 119 -12.83 -0.81 1.61
C GLY A 119 -12.14 -1.91 0.79
N ASN A 120 -12.54 -3.16 0.95
CA ASN A 120 -12.01 -4.28 0.16
C ASN A 120 -12.39 -4.18 -1.32
N GLU A 121 -13.61 -3.77 -1.65
CA GLU A 121 -14.02 -3.52 -3.04
C GLU A 121 -13.18 -2.40 -3.67
N ILE A 122 -12.93 -1.32 -2.94
CA ILE A 122 -12.07 -0.21 -3.38
C ILE A 122 -10.65 -0.71 -3.63
N LEU A 123 -10.07 -1.51 -2.72
CA LEU A 123 -8.75 -2.10 -2.92
C LEU A 123 -8.68 -2.97 -4.18
N ASN A 124 -9.74 -3.73 -4.46
CA ASN A 124 -9.83 -4.55 -5.67
C ASN A 124 -9.85 -3.67 -6.93
N ILE A 125 -10.63 -2.59 -6.93
CA ILE A 125 -10.70 -1.65 -8.06
C ILE A 125 -9.33 -1.02 -8.32
N VAL A 126 -8.64 -0.54 -7.29
CA VAL A 126 -7.30 0.04 -7.42
C VAL A 126 -6.33 -0.98 -8.02
N TYR A 127 -6.34 -2.21 -7.52
CA TYR A 127 -5.48 -3.28 -8.04
C TYR A 127 -5.79 -3.63 -9.50
N GLU A 128 -7.06 -3.74 -9.86
CA GLU A 128 -7.51 -4.01 -11.24
C GLU A 128 -7.00 -2.94 -12.21
N GLU A 129 -7.22 -1.66 -11.89
CA GLU A 129 -6.80 -0.55 -12.75
C GLU A 129 -5.28 -0.47 -12.89
N MET A 130 -4.54 -0.65 -11.79
CA MET A 130 -3.08 -0.65 -11.83
C MET A 130 -2.52 -1.85 -12.60
N THR A 131 -3.14 -3.01 -12.49
CA THR A 131 -2.74 -4.23 -13.23
C THR A 131 -3.08 -4.11 -14.70
N ALA A 132 -4.21 -3.51 -15.04
CA ALA A 132 -4.65 -3.28 -16.41
C ALA A 132 -3.91 -2.13 -17.12
N TYR A 133 -3.07 -1.38 -16.40
CA TYR A 133 -2.24 -0.34 -17.02
C TYR A 133 -1.29 -0.94 -18.05
N SER A 134 -1.33 -0.42 -19.27
CA SER A 134 -0.67 -1.03 -20.44
C SER A 134 0.84 -1.20 -20.33
N LEU A 135 1.50 -0.44 -19.48
CA LEU A 135 2.93 -0.53 -19.22
C LEU A 135 3.27 -1.42 -18.01
N SER A 136 2.26 -1.90 -17.26
CA SER A 136 2.48 -2.68 -16.05
C SER A 136 3.07 -4.05 -16.37
N LEU A 137 4.23 -4.36 -15.79
CA LEU A 137 4.85 -5.68 -15.80
C LEU A 137 4.49 -6.51 -14.57
N PHE A 138 4.22 -5.82 -13.46
CA PHE A 138 3.89 -6.44 -12.19
C PHE A 138 3.17 -5.43 -11.30
N THR A 139 2.15 -5.87 -10.59
CA THR A 139 1.47 -5.10 -9.56
C THR A 139 1.21 -5.97 -8.34
N ALA A 140 1.45 -5.45 -7.16
CA ALA A 140 1.15 -6.12 -5.89
C ALA A 140 0.65 -5.12 -4.86
N ARG A 141 -0.23 -5.59 -3.98
CA ARG A 141 -0.56 -4.90 -2.74
C ARG A 141 0.54 -5.19 -1.74
N PHE A 142 1.20 -4.15 -1.24
CA PHE A 142 2.37 -4.30 -0.39
C PHE A 142 2.03 -4.13 1.10
N PHE A 143 1.39 -3.04 1.46
CA PHE A 143 0.86 -2.82 2.81
C PHE A 143 -0.60 -2.39 2.69
N SER A 144 -1.43 -2.73 3.64
CA SER A 144 -2.79 -2.24 3.83
C SER A 144 -3.47 -1.63 2.59
N ASP A 145 -3.13 -0.41 2.23
CA ASP A 145 -3.63 0.42 1.13
C ASP A 145 -2.52 0.88 0.17
N VAL A 146 -1.31 0.32 0.30
CA VAL A 146 -0.16 0.63 -0.55
C VAL A 146 0.02 -0.44 -1.61
N PHE A 147 0.14 0.01 -2.86
CA PHE A 147 0.42 -0.82 -4.03
C PHE A 147 1.78 -0.48 -4.60
N ILE A 148 2.48 -1.50 -5.07
CA ILE A 148 3.72 -1.35 -5.83
C ILE A 148 3.51 -1.91 -7.22
N SER A 149 3.83 -1.11 -8.24
CA SER A 149 3.85 -1.55 -9.64
C SER A 149 5.23 -1.35 -10.23
N ILE A 150 5.61 -2.27 -11.13
CA ILE A 150 6.78 -2.14 -11.99
C ILE A 150 6.28 -2.00 -13.42
N ALA A 151 6.75 -0.99 -14.14
CA ALA A 151 6.30 -0.67 -15.49
C ALA A 151 7.49 -0.63 -16.47
N ASP A 152 7.26 -1.08 -17.71
CA ASP A 152 8.16 -0.86 -18.84
C ASP A 152 7.97 0.56 -19.38
N VAL A 153 8.99 1.38 -19.22
CA VAL A 153 8.96 2.79 -19.63
C VAL A 153 9.99 3.12 -20.70
N SER A 154 10.43 2.10 -21.44
CA SER A 154 11.48 2.22 -22.47
C SER A 154 11.18 3.24 -23.57
N LYS A 155 9.89 3.53 -23.79
CA LYS A 155 9.43 4.49 -24.82
C LYS A 155 8.88 5.79 -24.21
N GLN A 156 9.07 6.01 -22.92
CA GLN A 156 8.51 7.15 -22.20
C GLN A 156 9.61 8.06 -21.68
N THR A 157 9.32 9.37 -21.63
CA THR A 157 10.10 10.31 -20.81
C THR A 157 9.51 10.34 -19.39
N GLY A 158 10.29 10.80 -18.42
CA GLY A 158 9.81 10.91 -17.04
C GLY A 158 8.56 11.79 -16.90
N ASP A 159 8.47 12.90 -17.64
CA ASP A 159 7.29 13.78 -17.62
C ASP A 159 6.05 13.11 -18.22
N VAL A 160 6.20 12.44 -19.37
CA VAL A 160 5.11 11.70 -20.01
C VAL A 160 4.62 10.58 -19.09
N LEU A 161 5.53 9.85 -18.46
CA LEU A 161 5.17 8.82 -17.50
C LEU A 161 4.40 9.42 -16.31
N ARG A 162 4.86 10.53 -15.75
CA ARG A 162 4.17 11.23 -14.66
C ARG A 162 2.75 11.61 -15.04
N GLU A 163 2.54 12.17 -16.24
CA GLU A 163 1.22 12.51 -16.75
C GLU A 163 0.33 11.27 -16.94
N GLN A 164 0.88 10.16 -17.44
CA GLN A 164 0.14 8.90 -17.60
C GLN A 164 -0.26 8.31 -16.24
N ILE A 165 0.61 8.33 -15.24
CA ILE A 165 0.27 7.85 -13.89
C ILE A 165 -0.77 8.77 -13.25
N GLN A 166 -0.67 10.09 -13.42
CA GLN A 166 -1.70 11.03 -12.97
C GLN A 166 -3.06 10.73 -13.64
N ALA A 167 -3.08 10.41 -14.92
CA ALA A 167 -4.30 10.02 -15.63
C ALA A 167 -4.87 8.69 -15.11
N LEU A 168 -4.01 7.72 -14.76
CA LEU A 168 -4.42 6.47 -14.13
C LEU A 168 -5.02 6.71 -12.74
N ASP A 169 -4.38 7.52 -11.91
CA ASP A 169 -4.88 7.94 -10.60
C ASP A 169 -6.25 8.61 -10.72
N GLN A 170 -6.41 9.51 -11.70
CA GLN A 170 -7.69 10.16 -11.97
C GLN A 170 -8.77 9.16 -12.40
N LYS A 171 -8.44 8.21 -13.28
CA LYS A 171 -9.36 7.14 -13.72
C LYS A 171 -9.84 6.30 -12.53
N ILE A 172 -8.94 5.94 -11.60
CA ILE A 172 -9.29 5.23 -10.38
C ILE A 172 -10.25 6.06 -9.53
N CYS A 173 -9.93 7.34 -9.32
CA CYS A 173 -10.77 8.25 -8.55
C CYS A 173 -12.17 8.41 -9.17
N ASP A 174 -12.26 8.54 -10.48
CA ASP A 174 -13.52 8.67 -11.21
C ASP A 174 -14.37 7.40 -11.08
N ARG A 175 -13.76 6.22 -11.27
CA ARG A 175 -14.44 4.93 -11.11
C ARG A 175 -15.02 4.77 -9.70
N ILE A 176 -14.25 5.11 -8.66
CA ILE A 176 -14.72 5.04 -7.27
C ILE A 176 -15.84 6.04 -6.99
N ARG A 177 -15.70 7.28 -7.48
CA ARG A 177 -16.71 8.31 -7.33
C ARG A 177 -18.03 7.90 -8.01
N ASP A 178 -17.95 7.39 -9.23
CA ASP A 178 -19.14 7.04 -10.02
C ASP A 178 -19.84 5.80 -9.46
N THR A 179 -19.07 4.84 -8.91
CA THR A 179 -19.62 3.59 -8.36
C THR A 179 -20.18 3.77 -6.95
N TYR A 180 -19.46 4.50 -6.07
CA TYR A 180 -19.78 4.57 -4.63
C TYR A 180 -20.14 5.97 -4.14
N HIS A 181 -20.14 6.98 -5.03
CA HIS A 181 -20.41 8.38 -4.70
C HIS A 181 -19.47 8.98 -3.64
N ILE A 182 -18.20 8.49 -3.60
CA ILE A 182 -17.15 8.98 -2.70
C ILE A 182 -16.35 10.06 -3.42
N SER A 183 -16.76 11.32 -3.30
CA SER A 183 -16.15 12.45 -4.02
C SER A 183 -14.77 12.86 -3.49
N PHE A 184 -14.44 12.53 -2.24
CA PHE A 184 -13.16 12.87 -1.61
C PHE A 184 -12.07 11.80 -1.81
N PHE A 185 -12.38 10.69 -2.49
CA PHE A 185 -11.40 9.64 -2.76
C PHE A 185 -10.22 10.18 -3.58
N ARG A 186 -9.02 9.83 -3.14
CA ARG A 186 -7.75 10.20 -3.81
C ARG A 186 -6.75 9.06 -3.67
N THR A 187 -5.88 8.95 -4.67
CA THR A 187 -4.64 8.16 -4.62
C THR A 187 -3.45 9.10 -4.71
N ASN A 188 -2.31 8.70 -4.15
CA ASN A 188 -1.06 9.42 -4.25
C ASN A 188 0.01 8.50 -4.80
N SER A 189 0.64 8.87 -5.90
CA SER A 189 1.61 8.05 -6.61
C SER A 189 3.00 8.67 -6.66
N GLY A 190 3.99 7.91 -6.20
CA GLY A 190 5.41 8.22 -6.34
C GLY A 190 6.06 7.32 -7.35
N ILE A 191 6.84 7.89 -8.26
CA ILE A 191 7.49 7.22 -9.38
C ILE A 191 9.00 7.29 -9.21
N TYR A 192 9.67 6.16 -9.33
CA TYR A 192 11.13 6.08 -9.40
C TYR A 192 11.54 5.44 -10.73
N LEU A 193 12.21 6.22 -11.59
CA LEU A 193 12.86 5.69 -12.78
C LEU A 193 14.12 4.96 -12.35
N ILE A 194 14.19 3.65 -12.63
CA ILE A 194 15.32 2.82 -12.23
C ILE A 194 16.47 3.10 -13.19
N PRO A 195 17.62 3.58 -12.71
CA PRO A 195 18.78 3.83 -13.57
C PRO A 195 19.34 2.51 -14.12
N ASN A 196 20.14 2.59 -15.20
CA ASN A 196 20.84 1.44 -15.77
C ASN A 196 22.00 0.93 -14.91
N GLU A 197 22.03 1.29 -13.66
CA GLU A 197 22.99 0.84 -12.65
C GLU A 197 22.34 -0.18 -11.74
N GLU A 198 23.15 -0.96 -11.04
CA GLU A 198 22.63 -1.92 -10.06
C GLU A 198 22.11 -1.15 -8.84
N VAL A 199 20.81 -1.20 -8.63
CA VAL A 199 20.11 -0.59 -7.49
C VAL A 199 19.39 -1.67 -6.73
N THR A 200 19.49 -1.67 -5.40
CA THR A 200 18.80 -2.65 -4.57
C THR A 200 17.29 -2.41 -4.54
N PRO A 201 16.45 -3.45 -4.43
CA PRO A 201 15.00 -3.31 -4.32
C PRO A 201 14.58 -2.37 -3.19
N GLU A 202 15.29 -2.41 -2.06
CA GLU A 202 15.03 -1.56 -0.90
C GLU A 202 15.22 -0.08 -1.23
N THR A 203 16.28 0.24 -1.97
CA THR A 203 16.51 1.61 -2.46
C THR A 203 15.43 2.05 -3.45
N MET A 204 15.04 1.18 -4.37
CA MET A 204 13.97 1.48 -5.34
C MET A 204 12.65 1.80 -4.64
N ILE A 205 12.24 0.94 -3.69
CA ILE A 205 11.02 1.12 -2.88
C ILE A 205 11.12 2.42 -2.07
N SER A 206 12.28 2.68 -1.44
CA SER A 206 12.50 3.89 -0.65
C SER A 206 12.36 5.15 -1.49
N CYS A 207 12.98 5.20 -2.68
CA CYS A 207 12.89 6.35 -3.58
C CYS A 207 11.46 6.62 -4.05
N ALA A 208 10.73 5.57 -4.44
CA ALA A 208 9.33 5.71 -4.84
C ALA A 208 8.44 6.16 -3.67
N ASN A 209 8.70 5.67 -2.45
CA ASN A 209 7.97 6.08 -1.25
C ASN A 209 8.25 7.55 -0.88
N VAL A 210 9.49 8.03 -1.04
CA VAL A 210 9.82 9.46 -0.88
C VAL A 210 8.99 10.30 -1.86
N ALA A 211 8.99 9.94 -3.14
CA ALA A 211 8.20 10.64 -4.15
C ALA A 211 6.69 10.61 -3.81
N ARG A 212 6.16 9.46 -3.33
CA ARG A 212 4.76 9.33 -2.92
C ARG A 212 4.39 10.25 -1.75
N ARG A 213 5.27 10.38 -0.74
CA ARG A 213 5.05 11.33 0.38
C ARG A 213 5.02 12.78 -0.08
N ILE A 214 5.86 13.13 -1.06
CA ILE A 214 5.82 14.45 -1.68
C ILE A 214 4.52 14.62 -2.51
N ALA A 215 4.09 13.60 -3.25
CA ALA A 215 2.86 13.61 -4.03
C ALA A 215 1.64 14.02 -3.19
N LYS A 216 1.55 13.58 -1.92
CA LYS A 216 0.48 13.99 -0.98
C LYS A 216 0.38 15.51 -0.75
N LYS A 217 1.46 16.23 -0.98
CA LYS A 217 1.52 17.70 -0.82
C LYS A 217 1.29 18.45 -2.13
N LEU A 218 1.21 17.73 -3.26
CA LEU A 218 1.02 18.30 -4.59
C LEU A 218 -0.45 18.23 -5.01
N ILE A 219 -0.88 19.22 -5.77
CA ILE A 219 -2.23 19.22 -6.38
C ILE A 219 -2.40 18.06 -7.37
N SER A 220 -1.30 17.65 -8.02
CA SER A 220 -1.30 16.54 -8.98
C SER A 220 -1.41 15.16 -8.33
N HIS A 221 -1.18 15.04 -7.02
CA HIS A 221 -1.09 13.78 -6.28
C HIS A 221 -0.13 12.75 -6.89
N THR A 222 0.77 13.19 -7.79
CA THR A 222 1.74 12.34 -8.48
C THR A 222 3.09 13.04 -8.50
N CYS A 223 4.16 12.33 -8.15
CA CYS A 223 5.52 12.87 -8.09
C CYS A 223 6.53 11.91 -8.72
N LEU A 224 7.41 12.44 -9.56
CA LEU A 224 8.60 11.74 -10.04
C LEU A 224 9.75 11.99 -9.06
N TYR A 225 10.40 10.92 -8.61
CA TYR A 225 11.57 11.04 -7.73
C TYR A 225 12.72 11.76 -8.44
N SER A 226 13.32 12.70 -7.75
CA SER A 226 14.65 13.24 -8.06
C SER A 226 15.48 13.34 -6.78
N PRO A 227 16.83 13.33 -6.86
CA PRO A 227 17.69 13.49 -5.68
C PRO A 227 17.44 14.80 -4.90
N GLU A 228 16.96 15.84 -5.57
CA GLU A 228 16.66 17.15 -4.97
C GLU A 228 15.47 17.06 -4.01
N ILE A 229 14.43 16.30 -4.33
CA ILE A 229 13.25 16.16 -3.46
C ILE A 229 13.58 15.45 -2.15
N ASN A 230 14.56 14.57 -2.14
CA ASN A 230 15.02 13.89 -0.93
C ASN A 230 15.68 14.85 0.09
N ARG A 231 16.21 15.98 -0.38
CA ARG A 231 16.78 17.03 0.49
C ARG A 231 15.69 17.88 1.13
N GLN A 232 14.58 18.10 0.43
CA GLN A 232 13.45 18.89 0.94
C GLN A 232 12.65 18.15 2.03
N GLU A 233 12.67 16.83 2.03
CA GLU A 233 11.97 16.02 3.04
C GLU A 233 12.72 15.98 4.39
N LYS A 234 14.02 16.28 4.39
CA LYS A 234 14.90 16.25 5.59
C LYS A 234 15.01 17.60 6.30
N MET A 235 14.40 18.65 5.79
CA MET A 235 14.31 19.98 6.41
C MET A 235 12.94 20.19 7.07
#